data_06aec7f3dd72dc000e54466f4325c055
#
_entry.id   06aec7f3dd72dc000e54466f4325c055
#
_cell.length_a   1.000
_cell.length_b   1.000
_cell.length_c   1.000
_cell.angle_alpha   90.00
_cell.angle_beta   90.00
_cell.angle_gamma   90.00
#
_symmetry.space_group_name_H-M   'P 1'
#
loop_
_entity.id
_entity.type
_entity.pdbx_description
1 polymer ?
#
loop_
_entity_poly.entity_id
_entity_poly.type
_entity_poly.pdbx_seq_one_letter_code
_entity_poly.pdbx_strand_id
1 'polypeptide(L)'
;MKSSNPHRGSDFREFLADEGQLEDVEVLAMKKAVALQMKRILTKQAMTKTQMAKRMNTSRASVDRLLDEQNPSVTFQTLEKGAKALGHKVRIELVPD
;
A
#
# COMPACT_ATOMS: atom_id res chain seq x y z
N MET A 1 21.31 19.85 0.56
CA MET A 1 20.99 19.50 0.84
C MET A 1 20.64 18.65 0.71
N LYS A 2 20.60 18.44 0.86
CA LYS A 2 20.21 17.71 0.90
C LYS A 2 19.46 17.27 0.54
N SER A 3 19.43 17.19 0.25
CA SER A 3 18.84 16.86 -0.02
C SER A 3 18.30 16.35 -0.37
N SER A 4 18.43 16.35 -0.74
CA SER A 4 17.89 15.94 -0.93
C SER A 4 17.10 15.47 -1.20
N ASN A 5 17.07 15.43 -1.76
CA ASN A 5 16.18 15.01 -1.87
C ASN A 5 15.69 13.93 -1.59
N PRO A 6 15.82 13.97 -1.24
CA PRO A 6 15.49 12.79 -0.52
C PRO A 6 14.09 12.40 -0.53
N HIS A 7 13.28 13.20 -0.94
CA HIS A 7 11.89 12.90 -0.83
C HIS A 7 11.33 12.26 -2.04
N ARG A 8 12.12 12.15 -3.06
CA ARG A 8 11.72 11.43 -4.17
C ARG A 8 11.87 9.99 -3.88
N GLY A 9 10.86 9.20 -4.11
CA GLY A 9 10.88 7.83 -3.71
C GLY A 9 11.07 7.74 -2.22
N SER A 10 10.37 8.57 -1.50
CA SER A 10 10.55 8.69 -0.08
C SER A 10 10.49 7.42 0.65
N ASP A 11 11.16 7.35 1.75
CA ASP A 11 11.11 6.21 2.61
C ASP A 11 9.68 6.04 3.12
N PHE A 12 9.08 4.95 2.70
CA PHE A 12 7.73 4.58 3.10
C PHE A 12 7.60 4.54 4.63
N ARG A 13 8.68 4.30 5.34
CA ARG A 13 8.68 4.26 6.81
C ARG A 13 8.34 5.59 7.44
N GLU A 14 8.60 6.68 6.75
CA GLU A 14 8.20 7.99 7.25
C GLU A 14 6.69 8.08 7.36
N PHE A 15 5.99 7.50 6.41
CA PHE A 15 4.54 7.47 6.44
C PHE A 15 4.03 6.50 7.49
N LEU A 16 4.74 5.42 7.72
CA LEU A 16 4.35 4.46 8.75
C LEU A 16 4.43 5.09 10.13
N ALA A 17 5.46 5.88 10.37
CA ALA A 17 5.66 6.50 11.67
C ALA A 17 4.55 7.49 12.01
N ASP A 18 4.01 8.17 11.02
CA ASP A 18 3.00 9.20 11.23
C ASP A 18 1.58 8.73 11.01
N GLU A 19 1.42 7.49 10.62
CA GLU A 19 0.13 7.00 10.16
C GLU A 19 -0.99 7.17 11.16
N GLY A 20 -0.72 6.99 12.42
CA GLY A 20 -1.74 7.09 13.45
C GLY A 20 -2.33 8.48 13.57
N GLN A 21 -1.68 9.48 13.02
CA GLN A 21 -2.10 10.86 13.09
C GLN A 21 -2.66 11.40 11.80
N LEU A 22 -2.57 10.62 10.73
CA LEU A 22 -2.95 11.11 9.41
C LEU A 22 -4.35 10.69 9.08
N GLU A 23 -5.21 11.69 8.95
CA GLU A 23 -6.56 11.47 8.46
C GLU A 23 -6.79 12.31 7.24
N ASP A 24 -5.73 12.64 6.58
CA ASP A 24 -5.71 13.53 5.45
C ASP A 24 -6.32 12.84 4.24
N VAL A 25 -7.05 13.60 3.47
CA VAL A 25 -7.65 13.12 2.23
C VAL A 25 -6.59 12.59 1.27
N GLU A 26 -5.42 13.22 1.25
CA GLU A 26 -4.35 12.76 0.37
C GLU A 26 -3.83 11.39 0.76
N VAL A 27 -3.75 11.12 2.06
CA VAL A 27 -3.32 9.82 2.55
C VAL A 27 -4.34 8.76 2.16
N LEU A 28 -5.61 9.08 2.31
CA LEU A 28 -6.67 8.16 1.92
C LEU A 28 -6.63 7.89 0.42
N ALA A 29 -6.38 8.93 -0.36
CA ALA A 29 -6.27 8.79 -1.80
C ALA A 29 -5.10 7.89 -2.18
N MET A 30 -3.97 8.02 -1.48
CA MET A 30 -2.81 7.17 -1.73
C MET A 30 -3.12 5.72 -1.41
N LYS A 31 -3.82 5.48 -0.31
CA LYS A 31 -4.19 4.11 0.05
C LYS A 31 -5.12 3.50 -0.98
N LYS A 32 -6.09 4.27 -1.46
CA LYS A 32 -7.00 3.81 -2.51
C LYS A 32 -6.23 3.47 -3.78
N ALA A 33 -5.30 4.33 -4.17
CA ALA A 33 -4.52 4.11 -5.37
C ALA A 33 -3.69 2.84 -5.28
N VAL A 34 -3.07 2.61 -4.14
CA VAL A 34 -2.26 1.41 -3.93
C VAL A 34 -3.15 0.16 -3.96
N ALA A 35 -4.30 0.21 -3.29
CA ALA A 35 -5.22 -0.93 -3.29
C ALA A 35 -5.69 -1.27 -4.70
N LEU A 36 -6.02 -0.25 -5.48
CA LEU A 36 -6.47 -0.45 -6.85
C LEU A 36 -5.37 -1.06 -7.71
N GLN A 37 -4.14 -0.58 -7.55
CA GLN A 37 -3.00 -1.13 -8.29
C GLN A 37 -2.77 -2.59 -7.90
N MET A 38 -2.89 -2.91 -6.62
CA MET A 38 -2.70 -4.29 -6.19
C MET A 38 -3.77 -5.21 -6.77
N LYS A 39 -5.01 -4.74 -6.89
CA LYS A 39 -6.06 -5.52 -7.53
C LYS A 39 -5.71 -5.80 -8.99
N ARG A 40 -5.19 -4.82 -9.68
CA ARG A 40 -4.79 -5.00 -11.08
C ARG A 40 -3.66 -5.98 -11.22
N ILE A 41 -2.67 -5.90 -10.33
CA ILE A 41 -1.54 -6.81 -10.36
C ILE A 41 -1.99 -8.24 -10.07
N LEU A 42 -2.87 -8.40 -9.08
CA LEU A 42 -3.42 -9.70 -8.73
C LEU A 42 -4.08 -10.35 -9.95
N THR A 43 -4.92 -9.59 -10.63
CA THR A 43 -5.60 -10.06 -11.83
C THR A 43 -4.60 -10.41 -12.93
N LYS A 44 -3.62 -9.56 -13.12
CA LYS A 44 -2.61 -9.75 -14.16
C LYS A 44 -1.76 -10.99 -13.92
N GLN A 45 -1.50 -11.30 -12.66
CA GLN A 45 -0.75 -12.49 -12.29
C GLN A 45 -1.62 -13.74 -12.18
N ALA A 46 -2.91 -13.60 -12.44
CA ALA A 46 -3.87 -14.68 -12.29
C ALA A 46 -3.81 -15.33 -10.91
N MET A 47 -3.58 -14.50 -9.90
CA MET A 47 -3.48 -14.96 -8.51
C MET A 47 -4.83 -14.78 -7.81
N THR A 48 -5.22 -15.76 -7.03
CA THR A 48 -6.45 -15.64 -6.25
C THR A 48 -6.18 -14.96 -4.93
N LYS A 49 -7.24 -14.41 -4.31
CA LYS A 49 -7.12 -13.81 -3.00
C LYS A 49 -6.66 -14.82 -1.96
N THR A 50 -7.08 -16.06 -2.12
CA THR A 50 -6.67 -17.14 -1.22
C THR A 50 -5.16 -17.38 -1.32
N GLN A 51 -4.62 -17.35 -2.54
CA GLN A 51 -3.19 -17.52 -2.75
C GLN A 51 -2.41 -16.36 -2.15
N MET A 52 -2.91 -15.13 -2.35
CA MET A 52 -2.30 -13.96 -1.78
C MET A 52 -2.31 -14.02 -0.25
N ALA A 53 -3.42 -14.47 0.32
CA ALA A 53 -3.54 -14.61 1.78
C ALA A 53 -2.51 -15.58 2.31
N LYS A 54 -2.26 -16.66 1.62
CA LYS A 54 -1.23 -17.61 2.01
C LYS A 54 0.15 -16.99 1.99
N ARG A 55 0.45 -16.25 0.95
CA ARG A 55 1.74 -15.57 0.84
C ARG A 55 1.95 -14.53 1.92
N MET A 56 0.88 -13.87 2.33
CA MET A 56 0.93 -12.88 3.39
C MET A 56 0.82 -13.48 4.78
N ASN A 57 0.57 -14.78 4.85
CA ASN A 57 0.35 -15.48 6.11
C ASN A 57 -0.82 -14.86 6.87
N THR A 58 -1.93 -14.67 6.18
CA THR A 58 -3.11 -14.04 6.75
C THR A 58 -4.36 -14.71 6.19
N SER A 59 -5.52 -14.20 6.56
CA SER A 59 -6.80 -14.75 6.11
C SER A 59 -7.24 -14.10 4.81
N ARG A 60 -8.09 -14.80 4.07
CA ARG A 60 -8.67 -14.23 2.87
C ARG A 60 -9.49 -12.98 3.19
N ALA A 61 -10.17 -12.96 4.33
CA ALA A 61 -10.93 -11.80 4.74
C ALA A 61 -10.04 -10.58 4.91
N SER A 62 -8.80 -10.78 5.40
CA SER A 62 -7.84 -9.69 5.52
C SER A 62 -7.44 -9.18 4.15
N VAL A 63 -7.26 -10.08 3.19
CA VAL A 63 -6.93 -9.67 1.82
C VAL A 63 -8.09 -8.91 1.19
N ASP A 64 -9.32 -9.34 1.42
CA ASP A 64 -10.49 -8.62 0.93
C ASP A 64 -10.51 -7.18 1.44
N ARG A 65 -10.22 -7.00 2.72
CA ARG A 65 -10.18 -5.66 3.31
C ARG A 65 -9.02 -4.84 2.76
N LEU A 66 -7.87 -5.47 2.57
CA LEU A 66 -6.70 -4.81 2.04
C LEU A 66 -6.93 -4.28 0.62
N LEU A 67 -7.62 -5.03 -0.19
CA LEU A 67 -7.87 -4.68 -1.59
C LEU A 67 -9.11 -3.83 -1.77
N ASP A 68 -9.84 -3.54 -0.71
CA ASP A 68 -11.03 -2.72 -0.77
C ASP A 68 -10.63 -1.25 -0.73
N GLU A 69 -10.65 -0.60 -1.88
CA GLU A 69 -10.25 0.79 -1.97
C GLU A 69 -11.16 1.74 -1.21
N GLN A 70 -12.30 1.27 -0.72
CA GLN A 70 -13.19 2.07 0.09
C GLN A 70 -12.93 1.93 1.59
N ASN A 71 -11.97 1.10 1.97
CA ASN A 71 -11.69 0.84 3.37
C ASN A 71 -10.52 1.70 3.85
N PRO A 72 -10.77 2.77 4.60
CA PRO A 72 -9.69 3.66 5.02
C PRO A 72 -8.90 3.14 6.21
N SER A 73 -9.32 2.03 6.81
CA SER A 73 -8.66 1.53 8.00
C SER A 73 -7.44 0.66 7.73
N VAL A 74 -7.13 0.40 6.47
CA VAL A 74 -5.94 -0.36 6.11
C VAL A 74 -4.70 0.50 6.37
N THR A 75 -3.69 -0.07 7.00
CA THR A 75 -2.45 0.66 7.29
C THR A 75 -1.47 0.56 6.14
N PHE A 76 -0.54 1.51 6.07
CA PHE A 76 0.53 1.44 5.08
C PHE A 76 1.39 0.20 5.27
N GLN A 77 1.58 -0.22 6.51
CA GLN A 77 2.34 -1.42 6.79
C GLN A 77 1.69 -2.65 6.16
N THR A 78 0.38 -2.75 6.25
CA THR A 78 -0.37 -3.86 5.65
C THR A 78 -0.30 -3.77 4.12
N LEU A 79 -0.39 -2.56 3.57
CA LEU A 79 -0.25 -2.38 2.13
C LEU A 79 1.12 -2.82 1.64
N GLU A 80 2.16 -2.52 2.42
CA GLU A 80 3.51 -2.95 2.08
C GLU A 80 3.62 -4.47 2.05
N LYS A 81 3.02 -5.13 3.02
CA LYS A 81 3.03 -6.60 3.07
C LYS A 81 2.30 -7.18 1.86
N GLY A 82 1.19 -6.56 1.48
CA GLY A 82 0.45 -7.00 0.30
C GLY A 82 1.27 -6.85 -0.96
N ALA A 83 1.95 -5.73 -1.11
CA ALA A 83 2.78 -5.49 -2.28
C ALA A 83 3.90 -6.53 -2.39
N LYS A 84 4.53 -6.85 -1.27
CA LYS A 84 5.59 -7.87 -1.25
C LYS A 84 5.07 -9.24 -1.67
N ALA A 85 3.87 -9.57 -1.26
CA ALA A 85 3.26 -10.85 -1.63
C ALA A 85 3.04 -10.94 -3.14
N LEU A 86 2.91 -9.80 -3.80
CA LEU A 86 2.75 -9.72 -5.25
C LEU A 86 4.08 -9.50 -5.98
N GLY A 87 5.19 -9.53 -5.27
CA GLY A 87 6.50 -9.31 -5.87
C GLY A 87 6.80 -7.87 -6.18
N HIS A 88 6.15 -6.95 -5.49
CA HIS A 88 6.28 -5.51 -5.72
C HIS A 88 6.68 -4.79 -4.44
N LYS A 89 7.01 -3.53 -4.58
CA LYS A 89 7.29 -2.63 -3.47
C LYS A 89 6.36 -1.44 -3.57
N VAL A 90 5.99 -0.89 -2.43
CA VAL A 90 5.25 0.37 -2.39
C VAL A 90 6.27 1.50 -2.45
N ARG A 91 6.02 2.46 -3.31
CA ARG A 91 6.86 3.63 -3.43
C ARG A 91 5.98 4.85 -3.44
N ILE A 92 6.29 5.80 -2.59
CA ILE A 92 5.56 7.05 -2.50
C ILE A 92 6.51 8.17 -2.87
N GLU A 93 6.09 8.99 -3.83
CA GLU A 93 6.92 10.08 -4.31
C GLU A 93 6.25 11.40 -4.04
N LEU A 94 7.05 12.37 -3.65
CA LEU A 94 6.59 13.74 -3.52
C LEU A 94 6.79 14.42 -4.87
N VAL A 95 5.76 15.12 -5.31
CA VAL A 95 5.83 15.86 -6.57
C VAL A 95 5.62 17.33 -6.27
N PRO A 96 6.20 18.23 -7.07
CA PRO A 96 6.00 19.67 -6.86
C PRO A 96 4.55 20.04 -7.16
N ASP A 97 4.11 21.04 -6.45
CA ASP A 97 2.79 21.59 -6.69
C ASP A 97 2.66 22.23 -8.04
#